data_2dfbf50139a0c9ccb0b27a5dc3d4266b
#
_entry.id   2dfbf50139a0c9ccb0b27a5dc3d4266b
#
_cell.length_a   1.000
_cell.length_b   1.000
_cell.length_c   1.000
_cell.angle_alpha   90.00
_cell.angle_beta   90.00
_cell.angle_gamma   90.00
#
_symmetry.space_group_name_H-M   'P 1'
#
loop_
_entity.id
_entity.type
_entity.pdbx_description
1 polymer ?
#
loop_
_entity_poly.entity_id
_entity_poly.type
_entity_poly.pdbx_seq_one_letter_code
_entity_poly.pdbx_strand_id
1 'polypeptide(L)'
;KIDGGGGCIEPSMETVADGSYSPLARPIFIYANNAHVAEKPEVAAFLEYYLTEGTQYVSEVGYVPIGEANYQKELEKIKNPTSSSSEMSEDVPSYKAMKLKGDIEIDGSSTVFPITQAVAEEFMVNYQPDVRVTVGVSGTGGGMKRFTVGETSISNASRPIKDKEAAAAKENGIEFTELTVAYDGLSVVINKDNDWVDCLTVEQLNMMWRPENPVNKWSEIDSSWPDVEFNLYGPGTDSGTFDYFTDEINGDEGVSRADYVASEDDNILVTGVAGDKNSLAYFGYAYYIENKDKIKVVKIDGGGGCIEPSMETVADGSYSPLA
;
A
#
# COMPACT_ATOMS: atom_id res chain seq x y z
N LYS A 1 -16.81 8.28 -15.47
CA LYS A 1 -16.81 9.69 -14.99
C LYS A 1 -17.46 9.71 -13.63
N ILE A 2 -16.75 10.18 -12.64
CA ILE A 2 -17.25 10.34 -11.27
C ILE A 2 -17.38 11.83 -10.97
N ASP A 3 -18.48 12.21 -10.31
CA ASP A 3 -18.70 13.56 -9.81
C ASP A 3 -18.47 13.60 -8.29
N GLY A 4 -17.28 14.02 -7.87
CA GLY A 4 -16.90 14.26 -6.48
C GLY A 4 -17.29 15.64 -5.96
N GLY A 5 -18.26 16.32 -6.59
CA GLY A 5 -18.71 17.68 -6.24
C GLY A 5 -18.05 18.80 -7.04
N GLY A 6 -17.17 18.48 -7.99
CA GLY A 6 -16.48 19.41 -8.87
C GLY A 6 -16.74 19.22 -10.38
N GLY A 7 -17.66 18.31 -10.74
CA GLY A 7 -17.94 17.89 -12.11
C GLY A 7 -17.35 16.51 -12.47
N CYS A 8 -17.89 15.88 -13.52
CA CYS A 8 -17.48 14.54 -13.94
C CYS A 8 -16.04 14.54 -14.49
N ILE A 9 -15.11 13.98 -13.74
CA ILE A 9 -13.69 13.82 -14.12
C ILE A 9 -13.50 12.43 -14.73
N GLU A 10 -12.78 12.33 -15.84
CA GLU A 10 -12.40 11.07 -16.46
C GLU A 10 -11.18 10.48 -15.75
N PRO A 11 -11.16 9.14 -15.49
CA PRO A 11 -9.98 8.52 -14.95
C PRO A 11 -8.81 8.60 -15.94
N SER A 12 -7.71 9.13 -15.51
CA SER A 12 -6.44 9.11 -16.20
C SER A 12 -5.32 9.01 -15.17
N MET A 13 -4.14 8.57 -15.57
CA MET A 13 -2.95 8.60 -14.70
C MET A 13 -2.74 9.98 -14.09
N GLU A 14 -3.12 11.04 -14.81
CA GLU A 14 -2.97 12.44 -14.40
C GLU A 14 -4.02 12.84 -13.35
N THR A 15 -5.29 12.44 -13.50
CA THR A 15 -6.39 12.78 -12.58
C THR A 15 -6.41 11.90 -11.31
N VAL A 16 -5.88 10.69 -11.38
CA VAL A 16 -5.61 9.84 -10.21
C VAL A 16 -4.46 10.43 -9.41
N ALA A 17 -3.46 10.89 -10.11
CA ALA A 17 -2.21 11.37 -9.58
C ALA A 17 -2.30 12.80 -9.00
N ASP A 18 -3.19 13.66 -9.46
CA ASP A 18 -3.42 15.01 -8.90
C ASP A 18 -4.51 15.06 -7.82
N GLY A 19 -5.08 13.89 -7.47
CA GLY A 19 -6.13 13.77 -6.45
C GLY A 19 -7.49 14.32 -6.90
N SER A 20 -7.63 14.79 -8.14
CA SER A 20 -8.91 15.29 -8.65
C SER A 20 -9.93 14.16 -8.88
N TYR A 21 -9.43 12.92 -9.02
CA TYR A 21 -10.23 11.71 -9.12
C TYR A 21 -10.42 11.00 -7.77
N SER A 22 -10.50 11.73 -6.66
CA SER A 22 -10.76 11.21 -5.32
C SER A 22 -12.24 10.78 -5.15
N PRO A 23 -12.56 9.65 -4.38
CA PRO A 23 -11.79 9.12 -3.25
C PRO A 23 -11.27 7.67 -3.43
N LEU A 24 -10.67 7.27 -4.51
CA LEU A 24 -10.80 5.89 -4.97
C LEU A 24 -9.49 5.11 -5.25
N ALA A 25 -8.33 5.60 -4.83
CA ALA A 25 -7.11 4.82 -4.75
C ALA A 25 -6.52 4.97 -3.35
N ARG A 26 -6.05 3.88 -2.76
CA ARG A 26 -5.34 3.96 -1.48
C ARG A 26 -3.91 4.37 -1.73
N PRO A 27 -3.53 5.63 -1.46
CA PRO A 27 -2.13 6.01 -1.49
C PRO A 27 -1.39 5.35 -0.33
N ILE A 28 -0.16 4.94 -0.59
CA ILE A 28 0.79 4.52 0.43
C ILE A 28 1.93 5.52 0.51
N PHE A 29 2.47 5.66 1.72
CA PHE A 29 3.28 6.81 2.09
C PHE A 29 4.62 6.40 2.70
N ILE A 30 5.58 7.31 2.61
CA ILE A 30 6.70 7.38 3.53
C ILE A 30 6.69 8.74 4.24
N TYR A 31 7.02 8.75 5.52
CA TYR A 31 7.15 9.97 6.33
C TYR A 31 8.62 10.23 6.57
N ALA A 32 9.14 11.37 6.15
CA ALA A 32 10.53 11.77 6.29
C ALA A 32 10.71 12.74 7.47
N ASN A 33 11.65 12.47 8.36
CA ASN A 33 12.03 13.36 9.46
C ASN A 33 12.82 14.55 8.88
N ASN A 34 12.26 15.75 8.95
CA ASN A 34 12.83 16.95 8.34
C ASN A 34 14.21 17.32 8.90
N ALA A 35 14.44 17.10 10.19
CA ALA A 35 15.75 17.32 10.80
C ALA A 35 16.80 16.35 10.24
N HIS A 36 16.45 15.07 10.08
CA HIS A 36 17.34 14.09 9.46
C HIS A 36 17.60 14.38 7.96
N VAL A 37 16.60 14.85 7.23
CA VAL A 37 16.80 15.29 5.84
C VAL A 37 17.79 16.45 5.74
N ALA A 38 17.71 17.40 6.67
CA ALA A 38 18.59 18.58 6.69
C ALA A 38 20.01 18.26 7.17
N GLU A 39 20.15 17.36 8.15
CA GLU A 39 21.44 17.11 8.85
C GLU A 39 22.21 15.91 8.28
N LYS A 40 21.53 14.95 7.64
CA LYS A 40 22.09 13.71 7.12
C LYS A 40 21.97 13.68 5.60
N PRO A 41 23.02 14.05 4.87
CA PRO A 41 22.97 14.12 3.40
C PRO A 41 22.65 12.76 2.74
N GLU A 42 22.96 11.63 3.41
CA GLU A 42 22.57 10.30 2.95
C GLU A 42 21.06 10.10 2.95
N VAL A 43 20.31 10.69 3.91
CA VAL A 43 18.86 10.61 3.98
C VAL A 43 18.23 11.42 2.84
N ALA A 44 18.70 12.65 2.62
CA ALA A 44 18.24 13.48 1.50
C ALA A 44 18.51 12.81 0.14
N ALA A 45 19.68 12.24 -0.03
CA ALA A 45 20.08 11.54 -1.25
C ALA A 45 19.24 10.27 -1.49
N PHE A 46 18.93 9.52 -0.44
CA PHE A 46 18.07 8.34 -0.53
C PHE A 46 16.64 8.72 -0.97
N LEU A 47 16.06 9.77 -0.38
CA LEU A 47 14.73 10.25 -0.75
C LEU A 47 14.71 10.81 -2.18
N GLU A 48 15.76 11.53 -2.62
CA GLU A 48 15.87 11.98 -4.01
C GLU A 48 15.90 10.77 -4.95
N TYR A 49 16.71 9.75 -4.64
CA TYR A 49 16.77 8.52 -5.42
C TYR A 49 15.42 7.79 -5.46
N TYR A 50 14.76 7.66 -4.31
CA TYR A 50 13.47 7.00 -4.17
C TYR A 50 12.40 7.61 -5.10
N LEU A 51 12.33 8.95 -5.14
CA LEU A 51 11.32 9.70 -5.89
C LEU A 51 11.73 9.98 -7.36
N THR A 52 12.90 9.54 -7.78
CA THR A 52 13.38 9.68 -9.17
C THR A 52 13.63 8.31 -9.79
N GLU A 53 14.84 7.79 -9.72
CA GLU A 53 15.22 6.52 -10.36
C GLU A 53 14.64 5.30 -9.65
N GLY A 54 14.37 5.39 -8.35
CA GLY A 54 13.73 4.32 -7.57
C GLY A 54 12.28 4.04 -7.96
N THR A 55 11.62 4.97 -8.63
CA THR A 55 10.20 4.85 -9.01
C THR A 55 9.90 3.69 -9.95
N GLN A 56 10.89 3.22 -10.73
CA GLN A 56 10.75 2.06 -11.60
C GLN A 56 10.46 0.78 -10.81
N TYR A 57 11.00 0.65 -9.58
CA TYR A 57 10.81 -0.55 -8.75
C TYR A 57 9.38 -0.67 -8.21
N VAL A 58 8.62 0.42 -8.17
CA VAL A 58 7.21 0.39 -7.74
C VAL A 58 6.40 -0.61 -8.57
N SER A 59 6.51 -0.55 -9.90
CA SER A 59 5.82 -1.50 -10.78
C SER A 59 6.43 -2.90 -10.73
N GLU A 60 7.74 -3.02 -10.54
CA GLU A 60 8.44 -4.30 -10.48
C GLU A 60 8.01 -5.14 -9.26
N VAL A 61 7.71 -4.47 -8.14
CA VAL A 61 7.19 -5.12 -6.92
C VAL A 61 5.66 -5.09 -6.84
N GLY A 62 4.99 -4.68 -7.93
CA GLY A 62 3.57 -4.89 -8.14
C GLY A 62 2.63 -3.80 -7.67
N TYR A 63 3.12 -2.62 -7.39
CA TYR A 63 2.31 -1.46 -7.03
C TYR A 63 2.09 -0.53 -8.23
N VAL A 64 1.15 0.41 -8.08
CA VAL A 64 0.83 1.40 -9.11
C VAL A 64 1.60 2.69 -8.84
N PRO A 65 2.50 3.13 -9.75
CA PRO A 65 3.21 4.39 -9.60
C PRO A 65 2.26 5.59 -9.64
N ILE A 66 2.57 6.62 -8.85
CA ILE A 66 1.78 7.87 -8.82
C ILE A 66 1.98 8.75 -10.07
N GLY A 67 2.87 8.35 -10.97
CA GLY A 67 3.21 9.08 -12.19
C GLY A 67 4.28 10.16 -11.99
N GLU A 68 5.07 10.42 -13.05
CA GLU A 68 6.27 11.26 -13.01
C GLU A 68 5.99 12.69 -12.48
N ALA A 69 4.92 13.32 -12.94
CA ALA A 69 4.55 14.68 -12.52
C ALA A 69 4.28 14.79 -11.01
N ASN A 70 3.77 13.73 -10.38
CA ASN A 70 3.54 13.74 -8.93
C ASN A 70 4.80 13.37 -8.16
N TYR A 71 5.61 12.43 -8.64
CA TYR A 71 6.92 12.21 -8.02
C TYR A 71 7.75 13.51 -7.99
N GLN A 72 7.67 14.36 -9.01
CA GLN A 72 8.32 15.67 -9.00
C GLN A 72 7.75 16.61 -7.91
N LYS A 73 6.42 16.62 -7.71
CA LYS A 73 5.78 17.38 -6.63
C LYS A 73 6.21 16.87 -5.24
N GLU A 74 6.27 15.53 -5.08
CA GLU A 74 6.74 14.93 -3.82
C GLU A 74 8.22 15.27 -3.56
N LEU A 75 9.05 15.29 -4.60
CA LEU A 75 10.45 15.69 -4.51
C LEU A 75 10.61 17.17 -4.12
N GLU A 76 9.74 18.04 -4.60
CA GLU A 76 9.73 19.46 -4.22
C GLU A 76 9.42 19.67 -2.73
N LYS A 77 8.57 18.84 -2.12
CA LYS A 77 8.29 18.88 -0.67
C LYS A 77 9.56 18.66 0.16
N ILE A 78 10.47 17.80 -0.30
CA ILE A 78 11.73 17.52 0.40
C ILE A 78 12.71 18.69 0.24
N LYS A 79 12.78 19.29 -0.93
CA LYS A 79 13.69 20.41 -1.21
C LYS A 79 13.28 21.69 -0.49
N ASN A 80 11.97 21.84 -0.15
CA ASN A 80 11.40 23.00 0.51
C ASN A 80 10.50 22.59 1.68
N PRO A 81 11.03 21.99 2.77
CA PRO A 81 10.23 21.46 3.87
C PRO A 81 9.47 22.53 4.68
N THR A 82 9.73 23.81 4.47
CA THR A 82 8.96 24.92 5.05
C THR A 82 8.60 25.92 3.96
N SER A 83 7.33 25.93 3.57
CA SER A 83 6.78 26.91 2.63
C SER A 83 6.83 28.31 3.24
N SER A 84 7.91 29.01 2.99
CA SER A 84 7.94 30.48 2.93
C SER A 84 9.07 30.88 2.00
N SER A 85 8.64 31.33 0.84
CA SER A 85 9.38 32.01 -0.22
C SER A 85 10.82 32.41 0.10
N SER A 86 11.79 31.63 -0.38
CA SER A 86 13.11 32.13 -0.69
C SER A 86 13.69 31.33 -1.87
N GLU A 87 14.29 32.06 -2.79
CA GLU A 87 14.78 31.64 -4.09
C GLU A 87 15.66 30.39 -4.01
N MET A 88 15.34 29.39 -4.84
CA MET A 88 16.14 28.18 -5.02
C MET A 88 17.54 28.53 -5.50
N SER A 89 18.57 28.12 -4.79
CA SER A 89 19.91 28.05 -5.34
C SER A 89 20.01 26.83 -6.28
N GLU A 90 20.32 27.07 -7.54
CA GLU A 90 20.45 26.06 -8.60
C GLU A 90 21.65 25.08 -8.43
N ASP A 91 22.33 25.04 -7.29
CA ASP A 91 23.60 24.33 -7.11
C ASP A 91 23.60 23.33 -5.93
N VAL A 92 22.56 22.51 -5.74
CA VAL A 92 22.67 21.35 -4.87
C VAL A 92 23.23 20.19 -5.71
N PRO A 93 24.45 19.66 -5.40
CA PRO A 93 25.00 18.53 -6.13
C PRO A 93 24.02 17.35 -6.06
N SER A 94 23.70 16.76 -7.22
CA SER A 94 22.95 15.52 -7.27
C SER A 94 23.65 14.44 -6.42
N TYR A 95 22.88 13.60 -5.70
CA TYR A 95 23.39 12.47 -4.93
C TYR A 95 24.40 11.60 -5.71
N LYS A 96 24.28 11.54 -7.05
CA LYS A 96 25.18 10.81 -7.95
C LYS A 96 26.63 11.33 -7.93
N ALA A 97 26.84 12.60 -7.62
CA ALA A 97 28.16 13.22 -7.57
C ALA A 97 28.80 13.13 -6.18
N MET A 98 28.07 12.71 -5.16
CA MET A 98 28.52 12.66 -3.77
C MET A 98 28.96 11.24 -3.39
N LYS A 99 30.04 11.11 -2.62
CA LYS A 99 30.39 9.88 -1.91
C LYS A 99 29.87 10.01 -0.48
N LEU A 100 28.74 9.42 -0.22
CA LEU A 100 28.07 9.47 1.07
C LEU A 100 28.40 8.24 1.90
N LYS A 101 28.24 8.37 3.21
CA LYS A 101 28.32 7.28 4.18
C LYS A 101 27.43 7.62 5.37
N GLY A 102 26.89 6.61 6.01
CA GLY A 102 26.02 6.77 7.18
C GLY A 102 24.99 5.68 7.22
N ASP A 103 24.12 5.76 8.22
CA ASP A 103 23.07 4.79 8.47
C ASP A 103 21.69 5.46 8.32
N ILE A 104 20.80 4.83 7.57
CA ILE A 104 19.41 5.23 7.41
C ILE A 104 18.54 4.14 8.02
N GLU A 105 17.84 4.47 9.09
CA GLU A 105 16.89 3.57 9.74
C GLU A 105 15.48 3.88 9.24
N ILE A 106 14.81 2.88 8.70
CA ILE A 106 13.44 2.91 8.20
C ILE A 106 12.66 1.81 8.89
N ASP A 107 11.41 2.06 9.27
CA ASP A 107 10.54 1.05 9.85
C ASP A 107 9.08 1.37 9.54
N GLY A 108 8.20 0.38 9.61
CA GLY A 108 6.76 0.61 9.47
C GLY A 108 6.01 -0.44 8.68
N SER A 109 5.17 0.02 7.78
CA SER A 109 4.22 -0.79 7.02
C SER A 109 4.87 -1.92 6.21
N SER A 110 4.36 -3.13 6.36
CA SER A 110 4.71 -4.29 5.53
C SER A 110 4.27 -4.10 4.07
N THR A 111 3.18 -3.38 3.82
CA THR A 111 2.72 -3.02 2.46
C THR A 111 3.76 -2.18 1.71
N VAL A 112 4.38 -1.20 2.38
CA VAL A 112 5.37 -0.30 1.74
C VAL A 112 6.75 -0.94 1.70
N PHE A 113 7.01 -1.91 2.57
CA PHE A 113 8.30 -2.59 2.71
C PHE A 113 8.89 -3.09 1.38
N PRO A 114 8.15 -3.80 0.47
CA PRO A 114 8.73 -4.31 -0.77
C PRO A 114 9.31 -3.20 -1.65
N ILE A 115 8.62 -2.07 -1.76
CA ILE A 115 9.10 -0.92 -2.54
C ILE A 115 10.36 -0.34 -1.90
N THR A 116 10.28 -0.03 -0.60
CA THR A 116 11.38 0.60 0.14
C THR A 116 12.61 -0.30 0.17
N GLN A 117 12.43 -1.63 0.32
CA GLN A 117 13.51 -2.60 0.30
C GLN A 117 14.20 -2.66 -1.07
N ALA A 118 13.44 -2.75 -2.18
CA ALA A 118 14.00 -2.78 -3.53
C ALA A 118 14.79 -1.49 -3.84
N VAL A 119 14.22 -0.33 -3.49
CA VAL A 119 14.90 0.97 -3.65
C VAL A 119 16.17 1.05 -2.79
N ALA A 120 16.12 0.55 -1.54
CA ALA A 120 17.26 0.57 -0.63
C ALA A 120 18.42 -0.33 -1.12
N GLU A 121 18.10 -1.53 -1.59
CA GLU A 121 19.10 -2.46 -2.14
C GLU A 121 19.83 -1.85 -3.33
N GLU A 122 19.10 -1.31 -4.28
CA GLU A 122 19.66 -0.69 -5.46
C GLU A 122 20.48 0.58 -5.14
N PHE A 123 19.99 1.41 -4.23
CA PHE A 123 20.70 2.58 -3.76
C PHE A 123 22.04 2.21 -3.16
N MET A 124 22.10 1.20 -2.28
CA MET A 124 23.34 0.72 -1.66
C MET A 124 24.29 0.05 -2.67
N VAL A 125 23.75 -0.72 -3.62
CA VAL A 125 24.59 -1.49 -4.54
C VAL A 125 25.17 -0.60 -5.65
N ASN A 126 24.35 0.25 -6.23
CA ASN A 126 24.69 0.92 -7.48
C ASN A 126 25.04 2.41 -7.33
N TYR A 127 24.65 3.05 -6.21
CA TYR A 127 24.81 4.50 -6.08
C TYR A 127 25.64 4.92 -4.86
N GLN A 128 25.37 4.40 -3.68
CA GLN A 128 26.03 4.82 -2.44
C GLN A 128 26.45 3.61 -1.58
N PRO A 129 27.48 2.86 -1.99
CA PRO A 129 27.85 1.59 -1.35
C PRO A 129 28.39 1.73 0.09
N ASP A 130 28.73 2.92 0.52
CA ASP A 130 29.18 3.21 1.89
C ASP A 130 28.02 3.70 2.80
N VAL A 131 26.79 3.81 2.26
CA VAL A 131 25.57 4.07 3.02
C VAL A 131 24.91 2.74 3.38
N ARG A 132 24.47 2.60 4.62
CA ARG A 132 23.69 1.45 5.07
C ARG A 132 22.24 1.86 5.26
N VAL A 133 21.33 1.25 4.53
CA VAL A 133 19.87 1.41 4.71
C VAL A 133 19.33 0.15 5.37
N THR A 134 18.65 0.30 6.50
CA THR A 134 17.97 -0.78 7.21
C THR A 134 16.47 -0.55 7.15
N VAL A 135 15.72 -1.52 6.64
CA VAL A 135 14.26 -1.44 6.53
C VAL A 135 13.63 -2.49 7.43
N GLY A 136 12.94 -2.04 8.48
CA GLY A 136 12.19 -2.89 9.41
C GLY A 136 10.71 -2.99 9.05
N VAL A 137 10.05 -4.01 9.60
CA VAL A 137 8.60 -4.23 9.46
C VAL A 137 7.99 -4.36 10.85
N SER A 138 7.24 -3.34 11.28
CA SER A 138 6.55 -3.32 12.57
C SER A 138 5.09 -2.87 12.44
N GLY A 139 4.56 -2.85 11.19
CA GLY A 139 3.29 -2.25 10.83
C GLY A 139 3.32 -0.73 10.86
N THR A 140 2.35 -0.06 10.23
CA THR A 140 2.28 1.42 10.21
C THR A 140 2.29 2.02 11.61
N GLY A 141 1.52 1.44 12.54
CA GLY A 141 1.46 1.94 13.93
C GLY A 141 2.76 1.73 14.72
N GLY A 142 3.48 0.64 14.46
CA GLY A 142 4.79 0.35 15.05
C GLY A 142 5.85 1.34 14.55
N GLY A 143 5.92 1.55 13.23
CA GLY A 143 6.80 2.52 12.61
C GLY A 143 6.57 3.94 13.12
N MET A 144 5.30 4.37 13.18
CA MET A 144 4.94 5.69 13.73
C MET A 144 5.37 5.89 15.19
N LYS A 145 5.30 4.85 16.03
CA LYS A 145 5.80 4.95 17.43
C LYS A 145 7.28 5.24 17.50
N ARG A 146 8.09 4.62 16.64
CA ARG A 146 9.55 4.86 16.58
C ARG A 146 9.87 6.19 15.91
N PHE A 147 9.14 6.52 14.85
CA PHE A 147 9.31 7.74 14.08
C PHE A 147 9.01 9.00 14.90
N THR A 148 7.91 9.02 15.62
CA THR A 148 7.47 10.17 16.43
C THR A 148 8.37 10.49 17.63
N VAL A 149 9.31 9.62 17.96
CA VAL A 149 10.35 9.86 18.96
C VAL A 149 11.75 10.05 18.34
N GLY A 150 11.85 10.06 17.01
CA GLY A 150 13.08 10.33 16.27
C GLY A 150 14.04 9.15 16.16
N GLU A 151 13.60 7.91 16.43
CA GLU A 151 14.45 6.73 16.30
C GLU A 151 14.72 6.36 14.83
N THR A 152 13.78 6.66 13.92
CA THR A 152 13.92 6.37 12.49
C THR A 152 14.00 7.66 11.68
N SER A 153 14.70 7.60 10.56
CA SER A 153 14.78 8.70 9.59
C SER A 153 13.54 8.77 8.69
N ILE A 154 12.98 7.59 8.42
CA ILE A 154 11.80 7.44 7.55
C ILE A 154 10.85 6.43 8.21
N SER A 155 9.54 6.64 8.07
CA SER A 155 8.52 5.66 8.44
C SER A 155 7.69 5.29 7.23
N ASN A 156 7.57 3.98 6.96
CA ASN A 156 6.66 3.43 5.95
C ASN A 156 5.23 3.41 6.49
N ALA A 157 4.25 3.87 5.70
CA ALA A 157 2.87 3.93 6.15
C ALA A 157 1.88 3.58 5.03
N SER A 158 0.93 2.71 5.32
CA SER A 158 -0.15 2.31 4.42
C SER A 158 -1.45 3.08 4.65
N ARG A 159 -1.41 4.09 5.46
CA ARG A 159 -2.48 5.07 5.75
C ARG A 159 -1.88 6.42 6.14
N PRO A 160 -2.66 7.52 6.09
CA PRO A 160 -2.22 8.79 6.65
C PRO A 160 -1.91 8.69 8.15
N ILE A 161 -1.01 9.56 8.62
CA ILE A 161 -0.70 9.68 10.04
C ILE A 161 -1.96 10.06 10.84
N LYS A 162 -2.21 9.37 11.96
CA LYS A 162 -3.37 9.68 12.83
C LYS A 162 -3.09 10.94 13.67
N ASP A 163 -4.13 11.68 14.04
CA ASP A 163 -4.02 12.91 14.85
C ASP A 163 -3.19 12.72 16.12
N LYS A 164 -3.36 11.58 16.81
CA LYS A 164 -2.58 11.24 18.01
C LYS A 164 -1.09 11.02 17.74
N GLU A 165 -0.76 10.48 16.55
CA GLU A 165 0.63 10.25 16.13
C GLU A 165 1.28 11.58 15.74
N ALA A 166 0.56 12.43 14.99
CA ALA A 166 1.01 13.77 14.66
C ALA A 166 1.20 14.65 15.90
N ALA A 167 0.29 14.52 16.88
CA ALA A 167 0.43 15.22 18.17
C ALA A 167 1.68 14.75 18.95
N ALA A 168 1.95 13.42 18.96
CA ALA A 168 3.14 12.88 19.61
C ALA A 168 4.44 13.34 18.90
N ALA A 169 4.47 13.36 17.56
CA ALA A 169 5.59 13.91 16.81
C ALA A 169 5.86 15.37 17.20
N LYS A 170 4.83 16.19 17.22
CA LYS A 170 4.92 17.60 17.62
C LYS A 170 5.42 17.79 19.04
N GLU A 171 4.93 16.99 20.00
CA GLU A 171 5.37 17.04 21.42
C GLU A 171 6.86 16.71 21.55
N ASN A 172 7.37 15.79 20.73
CA ASN A 172 8.77 15.42 20.68
C ASN A 172 9.64 16.32 19.78
N GLY A 173 9.05 17.36 19.17
CA GLY A 173 9.77 18.28 18.29
C GLY A 173 10.12 17.68 16.92
N ILE A 174 9.45 16.61 16.52
CA ILE A 174 9.64 15.98 15.21
C ILE A 174 8.73 16.65 14.18
N GLU A 175 9.34 17.39 13.29
CA GLU A 175 8.71 17.88 12.07
C GLU A 175 8.94 16.88 10.95
N PHE A 176 7.93 16.64 10.12
CA PHE A 176 7.99 15.62 9.08
C PHE A 176 7.35 16.09 7.77
N THR A 177 7.74 15.43 6.70
CA THR A 177 7.13 15.56 5.38
C THR A 177 6.48 14.24 4.99
N GLU A 178 5.20 14.27 4.66
CA GLU A 178 4.45 13.15 4.10
C GLU A 178 4.68 13.10 2.58
N LEU A 179 5.05 11.93 2.08
CA LEU A 179 5.35 11.67 0.69
C LEU A 179 4.55 10.47 0.20
N THR A 180 3.71 10.67 -0.80
CA THR A 180 3.01 9.57 -1.49
C THR A 180 3.98 8.87 -2.43
N VAL A 181 4.11 7.55 -2.32
CA VAL A 181 5.09 6.78 -3.11
C VAL A 181 4.47 5.84 -4.13
N ALA A 182 3.25 5.36 -3.88
CA ALA A 182 2.53 4.46 -4.78
C ALA A 182 1.04 4.41 -4.42
N TYR A 183 0.26 3.72 -5.26
CA TYR A 183 -1.08 3.24 -4.91
C TYR A 183 -1.05 1.73 -4.74
N ASP A 184 -1.77 1.26 -3.73
CA ASP A 184 -1.97 -0.16 -3.44
C ASP A 184 -3.42 -0.54 -3.75
N GLY A 185 -3.63 -1.74 -4.26
CA GLY A 185 -4.95 -2.31 -4.49
C GLY A 185 -4.97 -3.78 -4.07
N LEU A 186 -6.09 -4.21 -3.54
CA LEU A 186 -6.35 -5.58 -3.13
C LEU A 186 -7.09 -6.37 -4.20
N SER A 187 -6.83 -7.66 -4.27
CA SER A 187 -7.63 -8.61 -5.04
C SER A 187 -8.23 -9.67 -4.16
N VAL A 188 -9.52 -9.89 -4.28
CA VAL A 188 -10.19 -11.09 -3.78
C VAL A 188 -10.17 -12.11 -4.91
N VAL A 189 -9.68 -13.32 -4.63
CA VAL A 189 -9.50 -14.36 -5.63
C VAL A 189 -10.09 -15.69 -5.18
N ILE A 190 -10.46 -16.51 -6.15
CA ILE A 190 -10.99 -17.86 -5.98
C ILE A 190 -10.25 -18.82 -6.91
N ASN A 191 -10.45 -20.11 -6.67
CA ASN A 191 -9.99 -21.13 -7.59
C ASN A 191 -10.62 -20.93 -8.98
N LYS A 192 -9.86 -21.15 -10.03
CA LYS A 192 -10.29 -20.95 -11.42
C LYS A 192 -11.44 -21.88 -11.83
N ASP A 193 -11.55 -23.06 -11.20
CA ASP A 193 -12.64 -24.02 -11.44
C ASP A 193 -13.91 -23.72 -10.63
N ASN A 194 -13.90 -22.67 -9.79
CA ASN A 194 -15.08 -22.15 -9.13
C ASN A 194 -15.95 -21.42 -10.17
N ASP A 195 -17.08 -22.00 -10.50
CA ASP A 195 -18.00 -21.55 -11.53
C ASP A 195 -19.28 -20.90 -11.01
N TRP A 196 -19.41 -20.73 -9.69
CA TRP A 196 -20.59 -20.14 -9.04
C TRP A 196 -20.35 -18.74 -8.48
N VAL A 197 -19.12 -18.33 -8.21
CA VAL A 197 -18.80 -16.97 -7.75
C VAL A 197 -18.29 -16.13 -8.91
N ASP A 198 -18.91 -14.98 -9.15
CA ASP A 198 -18.45 -13.97 -10.10
C ASP A 198 -18.24 -12.61 -9.40
N CYS A 199 -19.08 -12.31 -8.42
CA CYS A 199 -19.08 -11.08 -7.66
C CYS A 199 -19.42 -11.33 -6.20
N LEU A 200 -18.82 -10.58 -5.29
CA LEU A 200 -19.15 -10.52 -3.87
C LEU A 200 -19.41 -9.09 -3.44
N THR A 201 -20.38 -8.90 -2.57
CA THR A 201 -20.60 -7.62 -1.90
C THR A 201 -19.67 -7.49 -0.69
N VAL A 202 -19.46 -6.25 -0.22
CA VAL A 202 -18.75 -5.99 1.03
C VAL A 202 -19.40 -6.71 2.21
N GLU A 203 -20.72 -6.77 2.26
CA GLU A 203 -21.47 -7.49 3.31
C GLU A 203 -21.20 -9.00 3.26
N GLN A 204 -21.16 -9.61 2.07
CA GLN A 204 -20.82 -11.03 1.90
C GLN A 204 -19.39 -11.33 2.33
N LEU A 205 -18.43 -10.48 1.98
CA LEU A 205 -17.05 -10.60 2.48
C LEU A 205 -17.00 -10.46 4.01
N ASN A 206 -17.72 -9.49 4.59
CA ASN A 206 -17.81 -9.35 6.05
C ASN A 206 -18.38 -10.62 6.70
N MET A 207 -19.45 -11.23 6.15
CA MET A 207 -19.99 -12.49 6.66
C MET A 207 -18.96 -13.61 6.69
N MET A 208 -18.05 -13.65 5.72
CA MET A 208 -16.99 -14.66 5.64
C MET A 208 -15.84 -14.39 6.62
N TRP A 209 -15.44 -13.11 6.81
CA TRP A 209 -14.21 -12.74 7.49
C TRP A 209 -14.36 -12.15 8.89
N ARG A 210 -15.57 -11.79 9.31
CA ARG A 210 -15.82 -11.25 10.67
C ARG A 210 -15.49 -12.28 11.76
N PRO A 211 -15.02 -11.83 12.95
CA PRO A 211 -14.66 -12.75 14.04
C PRO A 211 -15.88 -13.39 14.72
N GLU A 212 -17.02 -12.68 14.72
CA GLU A 212 -18.23 -13.14 15.40
C GLU A 212 -19.24 -13.72 14.42
N ASN A 213 -19.65 -14.98 14.66
CA ASN A 213 -20.63 -15.69 13.83
C ASN A 213 -20.31 -15.65 12.33
N PRO A 214 -19.07 -15.97 11.91
CA PRO A 214 -18.76 -16.07 10.50
C PRO A 214 -19.51 -17.25 9.88
N VAL A 215 -19.83 -17.12 8.60
CA VAL A 215 -20.35 -18.26 7.83
C VAL A 215 -19.18 -19.13 7.36
N ASN A 216 -19.46 -20.40 7.03
CA ASN A 216 -18.44 -21.36 6.64
C ASN A 216 -18.75 -22.10 5.34
N LYS A 217 -19.94 -21.92 4.79
CA LYS A 217 -20.38 -22.58 3.56
C LYS A 217 -20.76 -21.56 2.50
N TRP A 218 -20.53 -21.89 1.24
CA TRP A 218 -20.96 -21.08 0.11
C TRP A 218 -22.47 -20.86 0.07
N SER A 219 -23.28 -21.88 0.43
CA SER A 219 -24.75 -21.78 0.51
C SER A 219 -25.26 -20.82 1.59
N GLU A 220 -24.45 -20.47 2.57
CA GLU A 220 -24.79 -19.49 3.60
C GLU A 220 -24.60 -18.05 3.11
N ILE A 221 -23.77 -17.86 2.06
CA ILE A 221 -23.58 -16.57 1.37
C ILE A 221 -24.71 -16.35 0.35
N ASP A 222 -24.97 -17.35 -0.46
CA ASP A 222 -26.04 -17.37 -1.44
C ASP A 222 -26.63 -18.79 -1.52
N SER A 223 -27.93 -18.92 -1.29
CA SER A 223 -28.62 -20.21 -1.25
C SER A 223 -28.64 -20.97 -2.59
N SER A 224 -28.29 -20.31 -3.68
CA SER A 224 -28.13 -20.93 -5.00
C SER A 224 -26.76 -21.58 -5.21
N TRP A 225 -25.80 -21.30 -4.34
CA TRP A 225 -24.44 -21.83 -4.41
C TRP A 225 -24.34 -23.22 -3.72
N PRO A 226 -23.27 -23.99 -3.99
CA PRO A 226 -23.09 -25.31 -3.41
C PRO A 226 -23.09 -25.32 -1.87
N ASP A 227 -23.73 -26.33 -1.26
CA ASP A 227 -23.70 -26.54 0.19
C ASP A 227 -22.40 -27.27 0.60
N VAL A 228 -21.28 -26.59 0.44
CA VAL A 228 -19.95 -27.05 0.78
C VAL A 228 -19.20 -25.98 1.58
N GLU A 229 -18.32 -26.42 2.46
CA GLU A 229 -17.44 -25.52 3.20
C GLU A 229 -16.42 -24.85 2.26
N PHE A 230 -16.07 -23.62 2.57
CA PHE A 230 -14.98 -22.93 1.88
C PHE A 230 -13.71 -22.86 2.76
N ASN A 231 -12.55 -22.83 2.14
CA ASN A 231 -11.29 -22.62 2.78
C ASN A 231 -10.78 -21.20 2.50
N LEU A 232 -10.44 -20.47 3.55
CA LEU A 232 -9.96 -19.11 3.47
C LEU A 232 -8.44 -19.04 3.58
N TYR A 233 -7.85 -18.22 2.73
CA TYR A 233 -6.43 -17.91 2.73
C TYR A 233 -6.27 -16.39 2.76
N GLY A 234 -5.31 -15.88 3.51
CA GLY A 234 -5.08 -14.44 3.61
C GLY A 234 -3.73 -14.11 4.21
N PRO A 235 -3.32 -12.84 4.14
CA PRO A 235 -2.09 -12.38 4.77
C PRO A 235 -2.12 -12.62 6.29
N GLY A 236 -0.94 -12.65 6.89
CA GLY A 236 -0.78 -12.69 8.34
C GLY A 236 -1.02 -11.31 8.97
N THR A 237 -1.02 -11.28 10.29
CA THR A 237 -1.34 -10.08 11.09
C THR A 237 -0.28 -8.99 11.04
N ASP A 238 0.90 -9.27 10.47
CA ASP A 238 1.96 -8.27 10.27
C ASP A 238 1.84 -7.56 8.91
N SER A 239 0.90 -8.01 8.06
CA SER A 239 0.67 -7.50 6.72
C SER A 239 -0.21 -6.25 6.72
N GLY A 240 0.23 -5.18 6.03
CA GLY A 240 -0.62 -4.01 5.80
C GLY A 240 -1.82 -4.30 4.89
N THR A 241 -1.75 -5.36 4.08
CA THR A 241 -2.90 -5.86 3.30
C THR A 241 -3.97 -6.45 4.22
N PHE A 242 -3.57 -7.16 5.28
CA PHE A 242 -4.47 -7.62 6.34
C PHE A 242 -5.13 -6.45 7.07
N ASP A 243 -4.34 -5.46 7.48
CA ASP A 243 -4.84 -4.28 8.18
C ASP A 243 -5.90 -3.55 7.34
N TYR A 244 -5.59 -3.33 6.07
CA TYR A 244 -6.51 -2.64 5.16
C TYR A 244 -7.78 -3.43 4.88
N PHE A 245 -7.67 -4.71 4.55
CA PHE A 245 -8.84 -5.54 4.30
C PHE A 245 -9.77 -5.60 5.53
N THR A 246 -9.20 -5.75 6.72
CA THR A 246 -10.00 -5.82 7.96
C THR A 246 -10.67 -4.49 8.30
N ASP A 247 -10.02 -3.35 8.06
CA ASP A 247 -10.61 -2.03 8.23
C ASP A 247 -11.80 -1.84 7.29
N GLU A 248 -11.60 -2.08 5.99
CA GLU A 248 -12.63 -1.84 4.96
C GLU A 248 -13.79 -2.85 4.98
N ILE A 249 -13.50 -4.11 5.31
CA ILE A 249 -14.50 -5.18 5.27
C ILE A 249 -15.14 -5.40 6.64
N ASN A 250 -14.37 -5.37 7.73
CA ASN A 250 -14.85 -5.63 9.08
C ASN A 250 -15.08 -4.36 9.91
N GLY A 251 -14.62 -3.19 9.39
CA GLY A 251 -14.84 -1.88 10.01
C GLY A 251 -13.85 -1.55 11.13
N ASP A 252 -12.81 -2.37 11.34
CA ASP A 252 -11.76 -2.10 12.33
C ASP A 252 -10.47 -2.86 11.94
N GLU A 253 -9.35 -2.13 11.91
CA GLU A 253 -8.02 -2.63 11.56
C GLU A 253 -7.59 -3.78 12.49
N GLY A 254 -7.19 -4.90 11.94
CA GLY A 254 -6.74 -6.07 12.68
C GLY A 254 -7.85 -7.00 13.18
N VAL A 255 -9.10 -6.67 12.95
CA VAL A 255 -10.26 -7.48 13.41
C VAL A 255 -10.68 -8.46 12.35
N SER A 256 -10.42 -9.77 12.57
CA SER A 256 -10.78 -10.86 11.67
C SER A 256 -10.98 -12.17 12.43
N ARG A 257 -11.63 -13.15 11.76
CA ARG A 257 -11.59 -14.55 12.24
C ARG A 257 -10.15 -15.08 12.22
N ALA A 258 -9.84 -16.05 13.08
CA ALA A 258 -8.48 -16.59 13.21
C ALA A 258 -8.32 -17.99 12.58
N ASP A 259 -9.38 -18.59 12.06
CA ASP A 259 -9.42 -19.97 11.54
C ASP A 259 -9.26 -20.03 10.00
N TYR A 260 -8.42 -19.17 9.45
CA TYR A 260 -8.00 -19.20 8.06
C TYR A 260 -6.52 -19.54 7.93
N VAL A 261 -6.06 -19.91 6.75
CA VAL A 261 -4.63 -20.14 6.48
C VAL A 261 -3.94 -18.81 6.25
N ALA A 262 -3.14 -18.40 7.23
CA ALA A 262 -2.39 -17.16 7.18
C ALA A 262 -0.97 -17.36 6.63
N SER A 263 -0.49 -16.46 5.76
CA SER A 263 0.89 -16.43 5.31
C SER A 263 1.29 -14.99 4.92
N GLU A 264 2.52 -14.60 5.27
CA GLU A 264 3.13 -13.36 4.77
C GLU A 264 3.71 -13.53 3.34
N ASP A 265 3.79 -14.76 2.85
CA ASP A 265 4.17 -15.07 1.46
C ASP A 265 2.91 -15.32 0.62
N ASP A 266 2.55 -14.34 -0.20
CA ASP A 266 1.37 -14.40 -1.08
C ASP A 266 1.44 -15.55 -2.09
N ASN A 267 2.64 -16.06 -2.44
CA ASN A 267 2.77 -17.24 -3.31
C ASN A 267 2.20 -18.51 -2.64
N ILE A 268 2.26 -18.60 -1.31
CA ILE A 268 1.62 -19.68 -0.54
C ILE A 268 0.10 -19.55 -0.65
N LEU A 269 -0.44 -18.32 -0.55
CA LEU A 269 -1.87 -18.05 -0.68
C LEU A 269 -2.36 -18.41 -2.09
N VAL A 270 -1.63 -17.98 -3.12
CA VAL A 270 -1.91 -18.33 -4.53
C VAL A 270 -1.93 -19.86 -4.72
N THR A 271 -0.93 -20.56 -4.18
CA THR A 271 -0.85 -22.02 -4.29
C THR A 271 -2.01 -22.71 -3.59
N GLY A 272 -2.40 -22.21 -2.41
CA GLY A 272 -3.56 -22.72 -1.65
C GLY A 272 -4.85 -22.60 -2.46
N VAL A 273 -5.13 -21.41 -2.99
CA VAL A 273 -6.33 -21.17 -3.80
C VAL A 273 -6.33 -21.97 -5.10
N ALA A 274 -5.19 -22.07 -5.79
CA ALA A 274 -5.09 -22.83 -7.03
C ALA A 274 -5.31 -24.33 -6.81
N GLY A 275 -5.02 -24.84 -5.62
CA GLY A 275 -5.15 -26.27 -5.27
C GLY A 275 -6.53 -26.70 -4.80
N ASP A 276 -7.44 -25.78 -4.49
CA ASP A 276 -8.75 -26.11 -3.90
C ASP A 276 -9.89 -25.30 -4.53
N LYS A 277 -10.81 -26.00 -5.21
CA LYS A 277 -11.98 -25.43 -5.88
C LYS A 277 -12.87 -24.60 -4.94
N ASN A 278 -12.91 -24.93 -3.66
CA ASN A 278 -13.78 -24.27 -2.68
C ASN A 278 -13.11 -23.13 -1.93
N SER A 279 -11.91 -22.72 -2.33
CA SER A 279 -11.14 -21.73 -1.61
C SER A 279 -11.37 -20.29 -2.12
N LEU A 280 -11.12 -19.34 -1.20
CA LEU A 280 -11.07 -17.91 -1.44
C LEU A 280 -9.85 -17.33 -0.73
N ALA A 281 -9.20 -16.36 -1.34
CA ALA A 281 -8.14 -15.57 -0.70
C ALA A 281 -8.29 -14.08 -1.02
N TYR A 282 -7.54 -13.26 -0.27
CA TYR A 282 -7.25 -11.89 -0.66
C TYR A 282 -5.76 -11.59 -0.48
N PHE A 283 -5.21 -10.78 -1.36
CA PHE A 283 -3.81 -10.31 -1.37
C PHE A 283 -3.63 -9.17 -2.36
N GLY A 284 -2.42 -8.60 -2.45
CA GLY A 284 -2.08 -7.51 -3.36
C GLY A 284 -2.37 -7.85 -4.83
N TYR A 285 -2.94 -6.89 -5.57
CA TYR A 285 -3.33 -7.02 -6.97
C TYR A 285 -2.21 -7.53 -7.89
N ALA A 286 -0.97 -7.18 -7.60
CA ALA A 286 0.20 -7.64 -8.33
C ALA A 286 0.32 -9.17 -8.41
N TYR A 287 0.12 -9.85 -7.30
CA TYR A 287 0.19 -11.31 -7.25
C TYR A 287 -0.92 -11.97 -8.06
N TYR A 288 -2.11 -11.34 -8.14
CA TYR A 288 -3.15 -11.81 -9.05
C TYR A 288 -2.70 -11.71 -10.51
N ILE A 289 -2.15 -10.56 -10.93
CA ILE A 289 -1.72 -10.35 -12.33
C ILE A 289 -0.68 -11.36 -12.77
N GLU A 290 0.28 -11.68 -11.91
CA GLU A 290 1.30 -12.68 -12.18
C GLU A 290 0.76 -14.12 -12.24
N ASN A 291 -0.40 -14.38 -11.63
CA ASN A 291 -0.97 -15.72 -11.47
C ASN A 291 -2.39 -15.89 -12.06
N LYS A 292 -2.84 -14.98 -12.90
CA LYS A 292 -4.18 -15.01 -13.54
C LYS A 292 -4.49 -16.25 -14.39
N ASP A 293 -3.48 -17.01 -14.74
CA ASP A 293 -3.62 -18.30 -15.41
C ASP A 293 -3.98 -19.45 -14.44
N LYS A 294 -3.74 -19.29 -13.13
CA LYS A 294 -3.95 -20.29 -12.06
C LYS A 294 -5.19 -20.02 -11.23
N ILE A 295 -5.54 -18.76 -11.03
CA ILE A 295 -6.62 -18.30 -10.15
C ILE A 295 -7.55 -17.33 -10.87
N LYS A 296 -8.75 -17.14 -10.33
CA LYS A 296 -9.78 -16.25 -10.86
C LYS A 296 -10.02 -15.11 -9.87
N VAL A 297 -10.03 -13.87 -10.36
CA VAL A 297 -10.40 -12.71 -9.53
C VAL A 297 -11.92 -12.62 -9.38
N VAL A 298 -12.37 -12.14 -8.23
CA VAL A 298 -13.77 -11.86 -7.91
C VAL A 298 -14.02 -10.36 -8.05
N LYS A 299 -15.09 -10.00 -8.73
CA LYS A 299 -15.57 -8.62 -8.76
C LYS A 299 -16.13 -8.24 -7.38
N ILE A 300 -15.94 -7.00 -6.99
CA ILE A 300 -16.47 -6.48 -5.73
C ILE A 300 -17.56 -5.45 -6.00
N ASP A 301 -18.67 -5.59 -5.27
CA ASP A 301 -19.74 -4.60 -5.25
C ASP A 301 -19.70 -3.82 -3.93
N GLY A 302 -19.14 -2.63 -3.98
CA GLY A 302 -19.11 -1.63 -2.91
C GLY A 302 -20.35 -0.72 -2.88
N GLY A 303 -21.41 -1.06 -3.61
CA GLY A 303 -22.63 -0.29 -3.74
C GLY A 303 -22.82 0.37 -5.13
N GLY A 304 -21.83 0.26 -6.01
CA GLY A 304 -21.83 0.76 -7.39
C GLY A 304 -22.01 -0.30 -8.47
N GLY A 305 -22.15 -1.57 -8.07
CA GLY A 305 -22.18 -2.74 -8.95
C GLY A 305 -20.87 -3.53 -8.92
N CYS A 306 -20.89 -4.69 -9.56
CA CYS A 306 -19.74 -5.63 -9.57
C CYS A 306 -18.59 -5.12 -10.42
N ILE A 307 -17.53 -4.67 -9.79
CA ILE A 307 -16.31 -4.15 -10.44
C ILE A 307 -15.17 -5.17 -10.33
N GLU A 308 -14.50 -5.42 -11.45
CA GLU A 308 -13.31 -6.27 -11.50
C GLU A 308 -12.06 -5.44 -11.15
N PRO A 309 -11.15 -5.95 -10.29
CA PRO A 309 -9.91 -5.25 -10.01
C PRO A 309 -9.02 -5.20 -11.26
N SER A 310 -8.52 -4.04 -11.56
CA SER A 310 -7.53 -3.78 -12.60
C SER A 310 -6.66 -2.60 -12.16
N MET A 311 -5.52 -2.37 -12.81
CA MET A 311 -4.73 -1.16 -12.52
C MET A 311 -5.55 0.11 -12.70
N GLU A 312 -6.49 0.13 -13.66
CA GLU A 312 -7.38 1.25 -13.90
C GLU A 312 -8.42 1.39 -12.79
N THR A 313 -9.15 0.29 -12.43
CA THR A 313 -10.21 0.33 -11.41
C THR A 313 -9.68 0.45 -9.98
N VAL A 314 -8.44 0.06 -9.71
CA VAL A 314 -7.73 0.35 -8.46
C VAL A 314 -7.31 1.82 -8.45
N ALA A 315 -6.69 2.32 -9.52
CA ALA A 315 -6.23 3.70 -9.61
C ALA A 315 -7.38 4.71 -9.69
N ASP A 316 -8.50 4.37 -10.32
CA ASP A 316 -9.70 5.22 -10.38
C ASP A 316 -10.69 4.94 -9.25
N GLY A 317 -10.43 3.90 -8.44
CA GLY A 317 -11.15 3.42 -7.27
C GLY A 317 -12.58 3.04 -7.48
N SER A 318 -12.96 2.80 -8.69
CA SER A 318 -14.24 2.14 -8.95
C SER A 318 -14.31 0.76 -8.30
N TYR A 319 -13.17 0.13 -8.00
CA TYR A 319 -13.05 -1.12 -7.21
C TYR A 319 -13.22 -0.91 -5.69
N SER A 320 -13.97 0.11 -5.26
CA SER A 320 -14.24 0.39 -3.86
C SER A 320 -14.90 -0.81 -3.13
N PRO A 321 -14.57 -1.06 -1.83
CA PRO A 321 -13.65 -0.30 -1.01
C PRO A 321 -12.20 -0.79 -1.05
N LEU A 322 -11.86 -1.76 -1.89
CA LEU A 322 -10.55 -2.44 -1.90
C LEU A 322 -9.55 -1.83 -2.90
N ALA A 323 -9.82 -0.61 -3.37
CA ALA A 323 -8.95 0.12 -4.28
C ALA A 323 -8.00 1.07 -3.55
#